data_19d7864877316a33882376079e65b3a2
#
_entry.id   19d7864877316a33882376079e65b3a2
#
_cell.length_a   1.000
_cell.length_b   1.000
_cell.length_c   1.000
_cell.angle_alpha   90.00
_cell.angle_beta   90.00
_cell.angle_gamma   90.00
#
_symmetry.space_group_name_H-M   'P 1'
#
loop_
_entity.id
_entity.type
_entity.pdbx_description
1 polymer ?
#
loop_
_entity_poly.entity_id
_entity_poly.type
_entity_poly.pdbx_seq_one_letter_code
_entity_poly.pdbx_strand_id
1 'polypeptide(L)'
;SPEEKALAIARVKSERVGTTEVLDKLDTAKTLRGIFSPVTLATSFIFLLDNITVQGLAFFAPTIVKTIYPTDTVVSQQLHTVPPYVVGAFFTVLFPYLSWRFDRRNIFFIASAPLMMVGYIMFLASKEPMVRYAATFIIASGAFSFGALCNAQVSANVVSDTARSSAIGTNVMLGNVGGLISTWSFLPFDGPDYKIGNGLNLATSSLILILSILLLLWMNLDNKKREKRDIDSELAGLDQRQIQDLDYKHPAFRWRP
;
A
#
# COMPACT_ATOMS: atom_id res chain seq x y z
N SER A 1 25.65 22.16 -10.82
CA SER A 1 26.09 22.92 -12.03
C SER A 1 24.92 23.10 -12.99
N PRO A 2 24.97 24.05 -13.98
CA PRO A 2 23.91 24.15 -15.01
C PRO A 2 23.73 22.86 -15.81
N GLU A 3 24.77 22.09 -16.01
CA GLU A 3 24.75 20.80 -16.71
C GLU A 3 24.04 19.73 -15.91
N GLU A 4 24.26 19.64 -14.59
CA GLU A 4 23.55 18.71 -13.71
C GLU A 4 22.05 19.03 -13.64
N LYS A 5 21.71 20.34 -13.65
CA LYS A 5 20.31 20.78 -13.72
C LYS A 5 19.66 20.36 -15.04
N ALA A 6 20.35 20.56 -16.16
CA ALA A 6 19.86 20.15 -17.48
C ALA A 6 19.68 18.63 -17.57
N LEU A 7 20.63 17.85 -17.03
CA LEU A 7 20.57 16.39 -16.97
C LEU A 7 19.39 15.91 -16.10
N ALA A 8 19.22 16.53 -14.93
CA ALA A 8 18.10 16.19 -14.03
C ALA A 8 16.74 16.47 -14.69
N ILE A 9 16.61 17.63 -15.36
CA ILE A 9 15.41 18.00 -16.12
C ILE A 9 15.16 17.00 -17.27
N ALA A 10 16.19 16.64 -18.02
CA ALA A 10 16.08 15.69 -19.13
C ALA A 10 15.64 14.31 -18.63
N ARG A 11 16.16 13.84 -17.50
CA ARG A 11 15.78 12.58 -16.87
C ARG A 11 14.32 12.58 -16.43
N VAL A 12 13.87 13.64 -15.76
CA VAL A 12 12.46 13.76 -15.33
C VAL A 12 11.53 13.79 -16.53
N LYS A 13 11.91 14.49 -17.60
CA LYS A 13 11.11 14.55 -18.84
C LYS A 13 11.04 13.20 -19.56
N SER A 14 12.13 12.43 -19.58
CA SER A 14 12.14 11.11 -20.23
C SER A 14 11.23 10.08 -19.56
N GLU A 15 10.94 10.26 -18.27
CA GLU A 15 10.04 9.37 -17.51
C GLU A 15 8.57 9.76 -17.64
N ARG A 16 8.26 10.96 -18.19
CA ARG A 16 6.91 11.49 -18.31
C ARG A 16 6.40 11.40 -19.74
N VAL A 17 5.33 10.69 -19.94
CA VAL A 17 4.67 10.57 -21.25
C VAL A 17 3.79 11.80 -21.49
N GLY A 18 3.99 12.47 -22.63
CA GLY A 18 3.14 13.58 -23.09
C GLY A 18 3.35 14.93 -22.39
N THR A 19 4.21 15.08 -21.39
CA THR A 19 4.41 16.33 -20.66
C THR A 19 5.68 17.07 -21.09
N THR A 20 5.56 18.37 -21.37
CA THR A 20 6.70 19.27 -21.69
C THR A 20 7.13 20.09 -20.47
N GLU A 21 6.26 20.33 -19.52
CA GLU A 21 6.53 21.12 -18.32
C GLU A 21 7.06 20.24 -17.19
N VAL A 22 8.07 20.75 -16.45
CA VAL A 22 8.68 20.05 -15.33
C VAL A 22 7.89 20.24 -14.05
N LEU A 23 7.28 21.41 -13.86
CA LEU A 23 6.41 21.74 -12.73
C LEU A 23 5.00 21.97 -13.28
N ASP A 24 4.06 21.25 -12.67
CA ASP A 24 2.65 21.31 -13.07
C ASP A 24 1.92 22.40 -12.27
N LYS A 25 0.96 23.05 -12.92
CA LYS A 25 0.06 23.98 -12.22
C LYS A 25 -1.08 23.20 -11.58
N LEU A 26 -1.50 23.64 -10.39
CA LEU A 26 -2.66 23.06 -9.71
C LEU A 26 -3.90 23.15 -10.63
N ASP A 27 -4.44 22.00 -10.98
CA ASP A 27 -5.63 21.87 -11.81
C ASP A 27 -6.58 20.84 -11.20
N THR A 28 -7.84 21.24 -11.06
CA THR A 28 -8.90 20.39 -10.50
C THR A 28 -9.10 19.12 -11.32
N ALA A 29 -9.02 19.21 -12.65
CA ALA A 29 -9.18 18.05 -13.52
C ALA A 29 -8.06 17.02 -13.30
N LYS A 30 -6.81 17.46 -13.15
CA LYS A 30 -5.66 16.60 -12.85
C LYS A 30 -5.75 16.01 -11.43
N THR A 31 -6.22 16.81 -10.46
CA THR A 31 -6.49 16.34 -9.10
C THR A 31 -7.51 15.19 -9.10
N LEU A 32 -8.65 15.37 -9.76
CA LEU A 32 -9.68 14.34 -9.86
C LEU A 32 -9.19 13.09 -10.62
N ARG A 33 -8.36 13.24 -11.63
CA ARG A 33 -7.74 12.09 -12.33
C ARG A 33 -6.82 11.29 -11.42
N GLY A 34 -6.03 11.96 -10.58
CA GLY A 34 -5.20 11.30 -9.59
C GLY A 34 -6.02 10.50 -8.58
N ILE A 35 -7.10 11.11 -8.04
CA ILE A 35 -8.01 10.49 -7.07
C ILE A 35 -8.72 9.28 -7.70
N PHE A 36 -9.34 9.46 -8.87
CA PHE A 36 -10.17 8.44 -9.52
C PHE A 36 -9.40 7.53 -10.48
N SER A 37 -8.08 7.52 -10.45
CA SER A 37 -7.30 6.51 -11.17
C SER A 37 -7.63 5.11 -10.63
N PRO A 38 -7.87 4.11 -11.50
CA PRO A 38 -8.19 2.74 -11.06
C PRO A 38 -7.13 2.16 -10.13
N VAL A 39 -5.86 2.41 -10.41
CA VAL A 39 -4.74 1.94 -9.58
C VAL A 39 -4.73 2.66 -8.24
N THR A 40 -4.99 3.99 -8.22
CA THR A 40 -5.07 4.75 -6.96
C THR A 40 -6.18 4.22 -6.08
N LEU A 41 -7.39 4.03 -6.61
CA LEU A 41 -8.54 3.55 -5.83
C LEU A 41 -8.29 2.13 -5.30
N ALA A 42 -7.83 1.22 -6.16
CA ALA A 42 -7.55 -0.16 -5.75
C ALA A 42 -6.44 -0.23 -4.69
N THR A 43 -5.33 0.48 -4.90
CA THR A 43 -4.21 0.50 -3.95
C THR A 43 -4.60 1.17 -2.62
N SER A 44 -5.37 2.26 -2.68
CA SER A 44 -5.84 2.94 -1.46
C SER A 44 -6.82 2.10 -0.67
N PHE A 45 -7.64 1.28 -1.34
CA PHE A 45 -8.50 0.32 -0.67
C PHE A 45 -7.69 -0.83 -0.03
N ILE A 46 -6.65 -1.34 -0.71
CA ILE A 46 -5.69 -2.28 -0.12
C ILE A 46 -5.04 -1.68 1.12
N PHE A 47 -4.62 -0.41 1.06
CA PHE A 47 -4.01 0.27 2.19
C PHE A 47 -4.98 0.53 3.35
N LEU A 48 -6.26 0.79 3.06
CA LEU A 48 -7.31 0.83 4.09
C LEU A 48 -7.40 -0.49 4.84
N LEU A 49 -7.47 -1.61 4.10
CA LEU A 49 -7.56 -2.95 4.68
C LEU A 49 -6.32 -3.30 5.52
N ASP A 50 -5.13 -2.94 5.03
CA ASP A 50 -3.87 -3.14 5.75
C ASP A 50 -3.83 -2.33 7.05
N ASN A 51 -4.27 -1.07 7.01
CA ASN A 51 -4.30 -0.21 8.21
C ASN A 51 -5.25 -0.71 9.30
N ILE A 52 -6.29 -1.46 8.97
CA ILE A 52 -7.09 -2.16 9.99
C ILE A 52 -6.19 -3.09 10.80
N THR A 53 -5.31 -3.83 10.13
CA THR A 53 -4.35 -4.75 10.76
C THR A 53 -3.23 -4.01 11.51
N VAL A 54 -2.59 -3.05 10.86
CA VAL A 54 -1.46 -2.29 11.45
C VAL A 54 -1.87 -1.54 12.70
N GLN A 55 -2.98 -0.81 12.63
CA GLN A 55 -3.47 -0.05 13.77
C GLN A 55 -4.07 -0.98 14.86
N GLY A 56 -4.69 -2.10 14.45
CA GLY A 56 -5.11 -3.14 15.37
C GLY A 56 -3.95 -3.69 16.18
N LEU A 57 -2.86 -4.05 15.53
CA LEU A 57 -1.64 -4.48 16.22
C LEU A 57 -1.08 -3.38 17.11
N ALA A 58 -1.00 -2.13 16.62
CA ALA A 58 -0.44 -1.01 17.36
C ALA A 58 -1.22 -0.69 18.65
N PHE A 59 -2.54 -0.63 18.58
CA PHE A 59 -3.38 -0.28 19.74
C PHE A 59 -3.53 -1.43 20.72
N PHE A 60 -3.57 -2.68 20.25
CA PHE A 60 -3.88 -3.85 21.07
C PHE A 60 -2.69 -4.74 21.39
N ALA A 61 -1.49 -4.48 20.83
CA ALA A 61 -0.28 -5.23 21.16
C ALA A 61 -0.02 -5.28 22.69
N PRO A 62 -0.13 -4.19 23.47
CA PRO A 62 0.04 -4.26 24.91
C PRO A 62 -0.98 -5.15 25.60
N THR A 63 -2.24 -5.14 25.14
CA THR A 63 -3.31 -5.97 25.66
C THR A 63 -3.06 -7.44 25.34
N ILE A 64 -2.60 -7.75 24.13
CA ILE A 64 -2.21 -9.11 23.71
C ILE A 64 -1.06 -9.61 24.57
N VAL A 65 0.00 -8.80 24.73
CA VAL A 65 1.15 -9.15 25.57
C VAL A 65 0.74 -9.37 27.03
N LYS A 66 -0.18 -8.58 27.57
CA LYS A 66 -0.71 -8.78 28.92
C LYS A 66 -1.41 -10.14 29.07
N THR A 67 -2.10 -10.65 28.05
CA THR A 67 -2.68 -12.00 28.11
C THR A 67 -1.62 -13.10 28.09
N ILE A 68 -0.45 -12.84 27.50
CA ILE A 68 0.66 -13.77 27.40
C ILE A 68 1.50 -13.77 28.68
N TYR A 69 1.76 -12.59 29.23
CA TYR A 69 2.59 -12.35 30.42
C TYR A 69 1.79 -11.64 31.53
N PRO A 70 0.79 -12.29 32.14
CA PRO A 70 -0.12 -11.64 33.08
C PRO A 70 0.53 -11.24 34.40
N THR A 71 1.64 -11.90 34.79
CA THR A 71 2.37 -11.66 36.05
C THR A 71 3.45 -10.59 35.92
N ASP A 72 3.79 -10.17 34.71
CA ASP A 72 4.83 -9.18 34.47
C ASP A 72 4.36 -7.76 34.83
N THR A 73 5.33 -6.91 35.17
CA THR A 73 5.06 -5.47 35.38
C THR A 73 4.64 -4.83 34.05
N VAL A 74 3.88 -3.72 34.14
CA VAL A 74 3.43 -2.97 32.95
C VAL A 74 4.61 -2.57 32.06
N VAL A 75 5.75 -2.19 32.65
CA VAL A 75 6.98 -1.83 31.92
C VAL A 75 7.53 -3.05 31.16
N SER A 76 7.60 -4.23 31.81
CA SER A 76 8.04 -5.46 31.17
C SER A 76 7.12 -5.86 30.01
N GLN A 77 5.79 -5.76 30.20
CA GLN A 77 4.80 -6.03 29.17
C GLN A 77 4.97 -5.11 27.95
N GLN A 78 5.23 -3.81 28.17
CA GLN A 78 5.52 -2.87 27.09
C GLN A 78 6.83 -3.20 26.37
N LEU A 79 7.87 -3.62 27.09
CA LEU A 79 9.13 -4.03 26.47
C LEU A 79 8.96 -5.27 25.58
N HIS A 80 8.07 -6.20 25.92
CA HIS A 80 7.77 -7.36 25.09
C HIS A 80 7.05 -7.01 23.78
N THR A 81 6.51 -5.81 23.63
CA THR A 81 5.98 -5.36 22.32
C THR A 81 7.08 -4.90 21.35
N VAL A 82 8.26 -4.54 21.84
CA VAL A 82 9.36 -3.99 21.03
C VAL A 82 9.91 -4.98 19.98
N PRO A 83 10.23 -6.26 20.34
CA PRO A 83 10.82 -7.19 19.37
C PRO A 83 10.01 -7.40 18.09
N PRO A 84 8.67 -7.60 18.11
CA PRO A 84 7.87 -7.66 16.88
C PRO A 84 7.98 -6.40 16.02
N TYR A 85 8.03 -5.20 16.64
CA TYR A 85 8.19 -3.94 15.90
C TYR A 85 9.56 -3.80 15.25
N VAL A 86 10.64 -4.29 15.92
CA VAL A 86 12.00 -4.31 15.34
C VAL A 86 12.03 -5.20 14.10
N VAL A 87 11.42 -6.38 14.16
CA VAL A 87 11.31 -7.27 13.00
C VAL A 87 10.47 -6.62 11.90
N GLY A 88 9.33 -6.02 12.25
CA GLY A 88 8.52 -5.27 11.30
C GLY A 88 9.28 -4.12 10.63
N ALA A 89 10.08 -3.36 11.38
CA ALA A 89 10.92 -2.29 10.85
C ALA A 89 11.95 -2.81 9.82
N PHE A 90 12.53 -3.97 10.05
CA PHE A 90 13.41 -4.63 9.08
C PHE A 90 12.68 -4.89 7.75
N PHE A 91 11.48 -5.47 7.79
CA PHE A 91 10.68 -5.74 6.59
C PHE A 91 10.15 -4.47 5.93
N THR A 92 9.90 -3.40 6.71
CA THR A 92 9.53 -2.07 6.18
C THR A 92 10.61 -1.47 5.27
N VAL A 93 11.88 -1.82 5.49
CA VAL A 93 12.98 -1.42 4.62
C VAL A 93 13.23 -2.44 3.52
N LEU A 94 13.24 -3.72 3.86
CA LEU A 94 13.59 -4.82 2.96
C LEU A 94 12.64 -4.92 1.76
N PHE A 95 11.33 -4.94 2.00
CA PHE A 95 10.35 -5.14 0.92
C PHE A 95 10.29 -3.97 -0.06
N PRO A 96 10.24 -2.69 0.36
CA PRO A 96 10.35 -1.57 -0.56
C PRO A 96 11.68 -1.52 -1.31
N TYR A 97 12.81 -1.88 -0.67
CA TYR A 97 14.09 -1.98 -1.34
C TYR A 97 14.10 -3.04 -2.45
N LEU A 98 13.63 -4.24 -2.15
CA LEU A 98 13.50 -5.31 -3.15
C LEU A 98 12.49 -4.93 -4.24
N SER A 99 11.38 -4.31 -3.87
CA SER A 99 10.36 -3.81 -4.81
C SER A 99 10.95 -2.79 -5.79
N TRP A 100 11.78 -1.87 -5.30
CA TRP A 100 12.52 -0.93 -6.12
C TRP A 100 13.54 -1.65 -7.03
N ARG A 101 14.26 -2.63 -6.50
CA ARG A 101 15.31 -3.36 -7.24
C ARG A 101 14.72 -4.19 -8.39
N PHE A 102 13.55 -4.77 -8.21
CA PHE A 102 12.86 -5.59 -9.21
C PHE A 102 11.83 -4.80 -10.06
N ASP A 103 11.59 -3.53 -9.71
CA ASP A 103 10.56 -2.66 -10.30
C ASP A 103 9.14 -3.32 -10.33
N ARG A 104 8.82 -4.08 -9.28
CA ARG A 104 7.54 -4.80 -9.16
C ARG A 104 6.99 -4.68 -7.75
N ARG A 105 5.96 -3.86 -7.58
CA ARG A 105 5.37 -3.54 -6.25
C ARG A 105 4.27 -4.52 -5.86
N ASN A 106 3.40 -4.88 -6.79
CA ASN A 106 2.27 -5.79 -6.50
C ASN A 106 2.70 -7.19 -6.05
N ILE A 107 3.87 -7.69 -6.49
CA ILE A 107 4.39 -8.97 -6.04
C ILE A 107 4.65 -8.96 -4.53
N PHE A 108 5.09 -7.83 -3.98
CA PHE A 108 5.35 -7.71 -2.55
C PHE A 108 4.05 -7.57 -1.74
N PHE A 109 2.97 -7.00 -2.30
CA PHE A 109 1.64 -7.11 -1.69
C PHE A 109 1.19 -8.56 -1.60
N ILE A 110 1.35 -9.32 -2.69
CA ILE A 110 0.98 -10.73 -2.77
C ILE A 110 1.83 -11.59 -1.83
N ALA A 111 3.11 -11.26 -1.64
CA ALA A 111 4.01 -11.98 -0.74
C ALA A 111 3.75 -11.64 0.75
N SER A 112 3.34 -10.41 1.05
CA SER A 112 3.10 -9.93 2.42
C SER A 112 1.77 -10.41 2.99
N ALA A 113 0.73 -10.49 2.18
CA ALA A 113 -0.61 -10.86 2.65
C ALA A 113 -0.68 -12.26 3.28
N PRO A 114 -0.06 -13.33 2.74
CA PRO A 114 -0.02 -14.64 3.38
C PRO A 114 0.65 -14.65 4.74
N LEU A 115 1.67 -13.79 4.97
CA LEU A 115 2.30 -13.68 6.29
C LEU A 115 1.28 -13.20 7.32
N MET A 116 0.51 -12.16 7.00
CA MET A 116 -0.56 -11.67 7.88
C MET A 116 -1.61 -12.76 8.12
N MET A 117 -2.06 -13.45 7.06
CA MET A 117 -3.05 -14.53 7.15
C MET A 117 -2.57 -15.64 8.09
N VAL A 118 -1.34 -16.11 7.93
CA VAL A 118 -0.76 -17.16 8.81
C VAL A 118 -0.74 -16.69 10.25
N GLY A 119 -0.32 -15.44 10.52
CA GLY A 119 -0.29 -14.92 11.88
C GLY A 119 -1.71 -14.87 12.51
N TYR A 120 -2.73 -14.41 11.79
CA TYR A 120 -4.11 -14.38 12.32
C TYR A 120 -4.73 -15.77 12.43
N ILE A 121 -4.38 -16.71 11.55
CA ILE A 121 -4.78 -18.12 11.71
C ILE A 121 -4.16 -18.69 13.01
N MET A 122 -2.90 -18.39 13.31
CA MET A 122 -2.27 -18.80 14.57
C MET A 122 -2.99 -18.22 15.79
N PHE A 123 -3.43 -16.95 15.74
CA PHE A 123 -4.21 -16.35 16.82
C PHE A 123 -5.57 -17.02 17.03
N LEU A 124 -6.25 -17.40 15.95
CA LEU A 124 -7.57 -18.02 16.00
C LEU A 124 -7.51 -19.51 16.36
N ALA A 125 -6.46 -20.21 15.89
CA ALA A 125 -6.33 -21.64 16.07
C ALA A 125 -5.72 -22.04 17.43
N SER A 126 -4.89 -21.19 18.04
CA SER A 126 -4.14 -21.53 19.26
C SER A 126 -4.41 -20.53 20.38
N LYS A 127 -4.54 -21.09 21.62
CA LYS A 127 -4.58 -20.32 22.85
C LYS A 127 -3.22 -20.28 23.56
N GLU A 128 -2.23 -21.01 23.02
CA GLU A 128 -0.89 -21.09 23.60
C GLU A 128 -0.20 -19.72 23.51
N PRO A 129 0.25 -19.15 24.66
CA PRO A 129 0.83 -17.81 24.70
C PRO A 129 2.01 -17.62 23.73
N MET A 130 2.92 -18.59 23.66
CA MET A 130 4.11 -18.50 22.81
C MET A 130 3.76 -18.53 21.31
N VAL A 131 2.72 -19.29 20.91
CA VAL A 131 2.23 -19.31 19.54
C VAL A 131 1.64 -17.95 19.16
N ARG A 132 0.86 -17.34 20.06
CA ARG A 132 0.31 -15.98 19.85
C ARG A 132 1.41 -14.94 19.79
N TYR A 133 2.42 -15.05 20.62
CA TYR A 133 3.58 -14.15 20.57
C TYR A 133 4.33 -14.28 19.25
N ALA A 134 4.63 -15.49 18.79
CA ALA A 134 5.24 -15.73 17.48
C ALA A 134 4.39 -15.16 16.33
N ALA A 135 3.07 -15.25 16.42
CA ALA A 135 2.17 -14.70 15.43
C ALA A 135 2.33 -13.18 15.26
N THR A 136 2.60 -12.41 16.35
CA THR A 136 2.83 -10.95 16.26
C THR A 136 4.02 -10.61 15.36
N PHE A 137 5.10 -11.40 15.39
CA PHE A 137 6.27 -11.22 14.53
C PHE A 137 5.93 -11.45 13.07
N ILE A 138 5.17 -12.50 12.77
CA ILE A 138 4.77 -12.84 11.40
C ILE A 138 3.83 -11.77 10.83
N ILE A 139 2.86 -11.31 11.63
CA ILE A 139 1.95 -10.22 11.22
C ILE A 139 2.73 -8.93 10.95
N ALA A 140 3.62 -8.52 11.87
CA ALA A 140 4.42 -7.31 11.72
C ALA A 140 5.31 -7.36 10.47
N SER A 141 5.89 -8.54 10.16
CA SER A 141 6.70 -8.76 8.96
C SER A 141 5.92 -8.55 7.67
N GLY A 142 4.63 -8.91 7.63
CA GLY A 142 3.77 -8.68 6.47
C GLY A 142 3.22 -7.25 6.42
N ALA A 143 2.63 -6.77 7.50
CA ALA A 143 1.81 -5.56 7.52
C ALA A 143 2.63 -4.25 7.37
N PHE A 144 3.75 -4.10 8.04
CA PHE A 144 4.42 -2.78 8.15
C PHE A 144 5.03 -2.25 6.85
N SER A 145 5.24 -3.10 5.86
CA SER A 145 5.79 -2.69 4.55
C SER A 145 4.76 -2.02 3.62
N PHE A 146 3.46 -2.22 3.85
CA PHE A 146 2.41 -1.73 2.95
C PHE A 146 2.38 -0.21 2.84
N GLY A 147 2.62 0.52 3.92
CA GLY A 147 2.61 1.99 3.90
C GLY A 147 3.54 2.58 2.84
N ALA A 148 4.79 2.10 2.79
CA ALA A 148 5.77 2.54 1.81
C ALA A 148 5.44 2.01 0.40
N LEU A 149 5.07 0.73 0.29
CA LEU A 149 4.75 0.09 -0.99
C LEU A 149 3.52 0.70 -1.67
N CYS A 150 2.43 0.97 -0.92
CA CYS A 150 1.21 1.57 -1.46
C CYS A 150 1.46 3.01 -1.96
N ASN A 151 2.18 3.83 -1.19
CA ASN A 151 2.56 5.18 -1.63
C ASN A 151 3.47 5.13 -2.87
N ALA A 152 4.41 4.19 -2.95
CA ALA A 152 5.23 3.99 -4.13
C ALA A 152 4.39 3.53 -5.34
N GLN A 153 3.40 2.65 -5.13
CA GLN A 153 2.53 2.16 -6.19
C GLN A 153 1.66 3.28 -6.78
N VAL A 154 0.97 4.07 -5.94
CA VAL A 154 0.13 5.16 -6.45
C VAL A 154 0.97 6.25 -7.13
N SER A 155 2.13 6.60 -6.58
CA SER A 155 3.01 7.65 -7.15
C SER A 155 3.64 7.24 -8.48
N ALA A 156 3.92 5.96 -8.68
CA ALA A 156 4.51 5.45 -9.92
C ALA A 156 3.51 5.32 -11.07
N ASN A 157 2.21 5.34 -10.78
CA ASN A 157 1.15 5.12 -11.75
C ASN A 157 0.33 6.38 -12.09
N VAL A 158 0.92 7.54 -11.88
CA VAL A 158 0.40 8.85 -12.28
C VAL A 158 1.50 9.65 -12.96
N VAL A 159 1.14 10.50 -13.90
CA VAL A 159 2.11 11.26 -14.73
C VAL A 159 2.36 12.65 -14.15
N SER A 160 1.30 13.42 -13.88
CA SER A 160 1.43 14.80 -13.41
C SER A 160 1.69 14.90 -11.90
N ASP A 161 2.39 15.96 -11.45
CA ASP A 161 2.70 16.15 -10.03
C ASP A 161 1.45 16.43 -9.19
N THR A 162 0.48 17.15 -9.77
CA THR A 162 -0.83 17.41 -9.15
C THR A 162 -1.59 16.10 -8.95
N ALA A 163 -1.64 15.21 -9.96
CA ALA A 163 -2.27 13.90 -9.84
C ALA A 163 -1.53 13.02 -8.83
N ARG A 164 -0.20 13.10 -8.77
CA ARG A 164 0.62 12.33 -7.80
C ARG A 164 0.32 12.73 -6.36
N SER A 165 0.30 14.04 -6.09
CA SER A 165 -0.02 14.57 -4.77
C SER A 165 -1.42 14.18 -4.32
N SER A 166 -2.41 14.28 -5.21
CA SER A 166 -3.79 13.90 -4.92
C SER A 166 -3.95 12.39 -4.74
N ALA A 167 -3.25 11.56 -5.52
CA ALA A 167 -3.26 10.11 -5.37
C ALA A 167 -2.66 9.66 -4.04
N ILE A 168 -1.52 10.23 -3.64
CA ILE A 168 -0.90 9.96 -2.32
C ILE A 168 -1.83 10.43 -1.20
N GLY A 169 -2.41 11.63 -1.31
CA GLY A 169 -3.37 12.15 -0.32
C GLY A 169 -4.59 11.23 -0.16
N THR A 170 -5.14 10.73 -1.25
CA THR A 170 -6.25 9.76 -1.24
C THR A 170 -5.84 8.46 -0.56
N ASN A 171 -4.66 7.95 -0.89
CA ASN A 171 -4.11 6.73 -0.29
C ASN A 171 -3.98 6.86 1.23
N VAL A 172 -3.38 7.95 1.70
CA VAL A 172 -3.21 8.23 3.15
C VAL A 172 -4.55 8.44 3.84
N MET A 173 -5.48 9.17 3.21
CA MET A 173 -6.83 9.40 3.75
C MET A 173 -7.57 8.08 3.97
N LEU A 174 -7.62 7.20 2.97
CA LEU A 174 -8.29 5.91 3.08
C LEU A 174 -7.57 4.99 4.09
N GLY A 175 -6.24 5.02 4.16
CA GLY A 175 -5.50 4.32 5.21
C GLY A 175 -5.95 4.74 6.62
N ASN A 176 -6.10 6.04 6.88
CA ASN A 176 -6.58 6.52 8.18
C ASN A 176 -8.02 6.08 8.49
N VAL A 177 -8.89 5.96 7.48
CA VAL A 177 -10.24 5.35 7.66
C VAL A 177 -10.11 3.90 8.14
N GLY A 178 -9.15 3.12 7.61
CA GLY A 178 -8.85 1.78 8.12
C GLY A 178 -8.45 1.79 9.60
N GLY A 179 -7.65 2.75 10.03
CA GLY A 179 -7.31 2.95 11.44
C GLY A 179 -8.54 3.21 12.32
N LEU A 180 -9.49 4.01 11.86
CA LEU A 180 -10.76 4.23 12.58
C LEU A 180 -11.56 2.93 12.73
N ILE A 181 -11.67 2.12 11.68
CA ILE A 181 -12.35 0.82 11.73
C ILE A 181 -11.67 -0.09 12.76
N SER A 182 -10.34 -0.09 12.79
CA SER A 182 -9.55 -0.89 13.72
C SER A 182 -9.87 -0.61 15.18
N THR A 183 -10.12 0.66 15.56
CA THR A 183 -10.43 1.02 16.95
C THR A 183 -11.71 0.36 17.48
N TRP A 184 -12.62 -0.04 16.58
CA TRP A 184 -13.88 -0.72 16.91
C TRP A 184 -13.82 -2.24 16.70
N SER A 185 -12.66 -2.79 16.33
CA SER A 185 -12.53 -4.21 16.01
C SER A 185 -12.25 -5.10 17.23
N PHE A 186 -11.57 -4.55 18.24
CA PHE A 186 -11.19 -5.29 19.45
C PHE A 186 -12.09 -4.88 20.63
N LEU A 187 -13.23 -5.52 20.72
CA LEU A 187 -14.25 -5.19 21.69
C LEU A 187 -13.94 -5.83 23.07
N PRO A 188 -14.13 -5.12 24.19
CA PRO A 188 -13.81 -5.65 25.53
C PRO A 188 -14.52 -6.96 25.88
N PHE A 189 -15.73 -7.17 25.38
CA PHE A 189 -16.51 -8.37 25.64
C PHE A 189 -16.01 -9.61 24.88
N ASP A 190 -15.20 -9.43 23.80
CA ASP A 190 -14.59 -10.51 23.02
C ASP A 190 -13.22 -10.96 23.59
N GLY A 191 -12.77 -10.32 24.65
CA GLY A 191 -11.55 -10.70 25.33
C GLY A 191 -11.72 -11.99 26.15
N PRO A 192 -10.64 -12.74 26.41
CA PRO A 192 -9.25 -12.46 26.06
C PRO A 192 -8.84 -12.92 24.64
N ASP A 193 -9.69 -13.67 23.95
CA ASP A 193 -9.35 -14.30 22.66
C ASP A 193 -9.50 -13.35 21.45
N TYR A 194 -10.31 -12.31 21.55
CA TYR A 194 -10.58 -11.31 20.50
C TYR A 194 -10.86 -11.95 19.13
N LYS A 195 -11.79 -12.92 19.09
CA LYS A 195 -12.14 -13.68 17.89
C LYS A 195 -12.69 -12.80 16.77
N ILE A 196 -13.49 -11.77 17.13
CA ILE A 196 -14.06 -10.84 16.16
C ILE A 196 -12.95 -9.99 15.51
N GLY A 197 -12.08 -9.39 16.33
CA GLY A 197 -10.97 -8.58 15.84
C GLY A 197 -9.98 -9.39 15.00
N ASN A 198 -9.56 -10.56 15.49
CA ASN A 198 -8.64 -11.44 14.75
C ASN A 198 -9.29 -12.02 13.48
N GLY A 199 -10.59 -12.35 13.52
CA GLY A 199 -11.34 -12.79 12.35
C GLY A 199 -11.48 -11.71 11.28
N LEU A 200 -11.76 -10.46 11.69
CA LEU A 200 -11.78 -9.31 10.78
C LEU A 200 -10.42 -9.13 10.11
N ASN A 201 -9.33 -9.17 10.86
CA ASN A 201 -7.98 -9.02 10.33
C ASN A 201 -7.58 -10.18 9.40
N LEU A 202 -8.02 -11.39 9.66
CA LEU A 202 -7.85 -12.50 8.72
C LEU A 202 -8.63 -12.28 7.43
N ALA A 203 -9.87 -11.80 7.52
CA ALA A 203 -10.70 -11.51 6.36
C ALA A 203 -10.09 -10.36 5.52
N THR A 204 -9.63 -9.27 6.16
CA THR A 204 -8.98 -8.15 5.46
C THR A 204 -7.67 -8.58 4.80
N SER A 205 -6.83 -9.37 5.47
CA SER A 205 -5.59 -9.91 4.88
C SER A 205 -5.87 -10.81 3.67
N SER A 206 -6.92 -11.63 3.74
CA SER A 206 -7.35 -12.47 2.61
C SER A 206 -7.84 -11.63 1.44
N LEU A 207 -8.60 -10.56 1.74
CA LEU A 207 -9.10 -9.64 0.71
C LEU A 207 -7.95 -8.85 0.08
N ILE A 208 -6.93 -8.44 0.86
CA ILE A 208 -5.70 -7.83 0.33
C ILE A 208 -5.03 -8.74 -0.69
N LEU A 209 -4.89 -10.03 -0.38
CA LEU A 209 -4.29 -11.00 -1.31
C LEU A 209 -5.07 -11.07 -2.62
N ILE A 210 -6.39 -11.22 -2.54
CA ILE A 210 -7.27 -11.32 -3.71
C ILE A 210 -7.18 -10.04 -4.55
N LEU A 211 -7.32 -8.87 -3.93
CA LEU A 211 -7.27 -7.58 -4.62
C LEU A 211 -5.90 -7.32 -5.26
N SER A 212 -4.81 -7.70 -4.60
CA SER A 212 -3.45 -7.55 -5.13
C SER A 212 -3.23 -8.41 -6.37
N ILE A 213 -3.73 -9.65 -6.35
CA ILE A 213 -3.69 -10.54 -7.53
C ILE A 213 -4.54 -9.96 -8.66
N LEU A 214 -5.77 -9.54 -8.37
CA LEU A 214 -6.66 -8.95 -9.37
C LEU A 214 -6.08 -7.68 -9.97
N LEU A 215 -5.49 -6.80 -9.16
CA LEU A 215 -4.83 -5.59 -9.61
C LEU A 215 -3.65 -5.89 -10.53
N LEU A 216 -2.79 -6.86 -10.16
CA LEU A 216 -1.67 -7.29 -10.98
C LEU A 216 -2.12 -7.84 -12.34
N LEU A 217 -3.12 -8.70 -12.34
CA LEU A 217 -3.67 -9.28 -13.57
C LEU A 217 -4.29 -8.20 -14.46
N TRP A 218 -5.07 -7.30 -13.86
CA TRP A 218 -5.70 -6.20 -14.60
C TRP A 218 -4.67 -5.26 -15.22
N MET A 219 -3.63 -4.84 -14.48
CA MET A 219 -2.56 -3.98 -15.00
C MET A 219 -1.83 -4.64 -16.17
N ASN A 220 -1.52 -5.94 -16.05
CA ASN A 220 -0.85 -6.68 -17.13
C ASN A 220 -1.75 -6.82 -18.38
N LEU A 221 -3.04 -7.09 -18.19
CA LEU A 221 -4.00 -7.21 -19.30
C LEU A 221 -4.23 -5.86 -19.99
N ASP A 222 -4.35 -4.77 -19.22
CA ASP A 222 -4.51 -3.42 -19.79
C ASP A 222 -3.24 -2.98 -20.52
N ASN A 223 -2.05 -3.26 -20.00
CA ASN A 223 -0.80 -3.01 -20.69
C ASN A 223 -0.72 -3.74 -22.04
N LYS A 224 -1.10 -5.04 -22.08
CA LYS A 224 -1.16 -5.79 -23.34
C LYS A 224 -2.18 -5.23 -24.35
N LYS A 225 -3.30 -4.67 -23.86
CA LYS A 225 -4.26 -3.98 -24.74
C LYS A 225 -3.66 -2.69 -25.29
N ARG A 226 -2.95 -1.93 -24.45
CA ARG A 226 -2.30 -0.67 -24.83
C ARG A 226 -1.14 -0.86 -25.82
N GLU A 227 -0.44 -1.98 -25.79
CA GLU A 227 0.61 -2.33 -26.77
C GLU A 227 0.08 -2.43 -28.20
N LYS A 228 -1.20 -2.76 -28.35
CA LYS A 228 -1.84 -2.93 -29.66
C LYS A 228 -2.47 -1.64 -30.21
N ARG A 229 -2.43 -0.54 -29.43
CA ARG A 229 -2.99 0.74 -29.85
C ARG A 229 -2.05 1.46 -30.82
N ASP A 230 -2.62 2.07 -31.84
CA ASP A 230 -1.88 2.97 -32.72
C ASP A 230 -1.85 4.36 -32.10
N ILE A 231 -0.68 4.72 -31.57
CA ILE A 231 -0.47 5.96 -30.83
C ILE A 231 -0.68 7.17 -31.73
N ASP A 232 -0.21 7.10 -32.99
CA ASP A 232 -0.24 8.23 -33.91
C ASP A 232 -1.68 8.55 -34.34
N SER A 233 -2.48 7.53 -34.58
CA SER A 233 -3.88 7.70 -34.95
C SER A 233 -4.74 8.23 -33.79
N GLU A 234 -4.49 7.79 -32.56
CA GLU A 234 -5.22 8.24 -31.36
C GLU A 234 -4.85 9.67 -30.93
N LEU A 235 -3.65 10.14 -31.24
CA LEU A 235 -3.19 11.49 -30.94
C LEU A 235 -3.43 12.46 -32.11
N ALA A 236 -3.79 11.96 -33.28
CA ALA A 236 -4.04 12.78 -34.46
C ALA A 236 -5.21 13.76 -34.21
N GLY A 237 -4.94 15.05 -34.38
CA GLY A 237 -5.93 16.10 -34.18
C GLY A 237 -6.10 16.64 -32.76
N LEU A 238 -5.34 16.11 -31.78
CA LEU A 238 -5.30 16.68 -30.43
C LEU A 238 -4.25 17.78 -30.33
N ASP A 239 -4.61 18.89 -29.65
CA ASP A 239 -3.66 19.94 -29.29
C ASP A 239 -2.71 19.44 -28.18
N GLN A 240 -1.52 20.05 -28.11
CA GLN A 240 -0.47 19.66 -27.17
C GLN A 240 -0.94 19.72 -25.69
N ARG A 241 -1.85 20.65 -25.37
CA ARG A 241 -2.50 20.72 -24.05
C ARG A 241 -3.42 19.52 -23.78
N GLN A 242 -4.20 19.14 -24.78
CA GLN A 242 -5.10 17.97 -24.69
C GLN A 242 -4.30 16.69 -24.51
N ILE A 243 -3.14 16.55 -25.19
CA ILE A 243 -2.24 15.39 -25.02
C ILE A 243 -1.66 15.35 -23.60
N GLN A 244 -1.21 16.50 -23.07
CA GLN A 244 -0.72 16.59 -21.69
C GLN A 244 -1.79 16.25 -20.66
N ASP A 245 -3.02 16.62 -20.97
CA ASP A 245 -4.16 16.35 -20.09
C ASP A 245 -4.67 14.91 -20.11
N LEU A 246 -4.17 14.05 -20.97
CA LEU A 246 -4.54 12.63 -20.98
C LEU A 246 -4.06 11.88 -19.73
N ASP A 247 -2.90 12.26 -19.14
CA ASP A 247 -2.29 11.62 -17.98
C ASP A 247 -2.18 10.09 -18.19
N TYR A 248 -2.68 9.26 -17.28
CA TYR A 248 -2.68 7.79 -17.42
C TYR A 248 -3.55 7.27 -18.59
N LYS A 249 -4.40 8.11 -19.19
CA LYS A 249 -5.19 7.77 -20.39
C LYS A 249 -4.39 7.86 -21.68
N HIS A 250 -3.19 8.46 -21.65
CA HIS A 250 -2.32 8.58 -22.81
C HIS A 250 -2.04 7.17 -23.40
N PRO A 251 -2.17 6.94 -24.71
CA PRO A 251 -2.03 5.60 -25.31
C PRO A 251 -0.63 4.97 -25.09
N ALA A 252 0.40 5.79 -24.98
CA ALA A 252 1.77 5.31 -24.66
C ALA A 252 2.00 5.05 -23.17
N PHE A 253 1.06 5.40 -22.27
CA PHE A 253 1.21 5.14 -20.84
C PHE A 253 1.17 3.64 -20.54
N ARG A 254 2.05 3.18 -19.64
CA ARG A 254 2.08 1.79 -19.17
C ARG A 254 2.02 1.76 -17.65
N TRP A 255 1.13 0.94 -17.13
CA TRP A 255 1.04 0.67 -15.70
C TRP A 255 2.31 -0.03 -15.21
N ARG A 256 2.80 0.37 -14.05
CA ARG A 256 3.95 -0.25 -13.36
C ARG A 256 3.43 -1.13 -12.22
N PRO A 257 3.33 -2.46 -12.42
CA PRO A 257 2.79 -3.40 -11.45
C PRO A 257 3.67 -3.63 -10.23
#